data_dbdfbebaa883e4037d941ba45bdc2d20
#
_entry.id   dbdfbebaa883e4037d941ba45bdc2d20
#
_cell.length_a   1.000
_cell.length_b   1.000
_cell.length_c   1.000
_cell.angle_alpha   90.00
_cell.angle_beta   90.00
_cell.angle_gamma   90.00
#
_symmetry.space_group_name_H-M   'P 1'
#
loop_
_entity.id
_entity.type
_entity.pdbx_description
1 polymer ?
#
loop_
_entity_poly.entity_id
_entity_poly.type
_entity_poly.pdbx_seq_one_letter_code
_entity_poly.pdbx_strand_id
1 'polypeptide(L)'
;MKKLHFIIVVLLFIRTPVVLGLDIKGEKEVPVTVTVLSDYRLHTIIPSDFLGFSYEMSQLTDNSRYLHPDNLVLIQMMKNLGNGVLRLGGNSSDKISWTGMPRIDYMRKDSLTTTDVDTFSKFVDLTGWKVIWGLNLGENNPEKNSDEAVYVAKRLKNALYALQIGNEPDLYYKHLRPVNYAISDYEKEWFLHYTKIKERLPDITIAGPAVAGDIRWFESFLNSYSSRISLMTGHHYNSPGKNATVNWKTILEPDNHLSGYLQVLNFLCQKHGITYRMAECNTVSQGGKIGV
;
A
#
# COMPACT_ATOMS: atom_id res chain seq x y z
N MET A 1 -37.11 20.92 30.45
CA MET A 1 -36.83 20.10 29.24
C MET A 1 -35.81 19.05 29.61
N LYS A 2 -36.21 17.79 29.78
CA LYS A 2 -35.33 16.68 30.16
C LYS A 2 -34.52 16.23 28.94
N LYS A 3 -33.20 16.33 29.01
CA LYS A 3 -32.28 15.79 27.98
C LYS A 3 -32.32 14.27 28.06
N LEU A 4 -32.82 13.63 26.99
CA LEU A 4 -32.81 12.19 26.83
C LEU A 4 -31.40 11.77 26.37
N HIS A 5 -30.67 11.07 27.25
CA HIS A 5 -29.39 10.47 26.90
C HIS A 5 -29.67 9.13 26.22
N PHE A 6 -29.41 9.02 24.92
CA PHE A 6 -29.37 7.75 24.23
C PHE A 6 -28.02 7.09 24.42
N ILE A 7 -27.96 6.05 25.21
CA ILE A 7 -26.79 5.15 25.28
C ILE A 7 -27.04 4.09 24.21
N ILE A 8 -26.32 4.18 23.07
CA ILE A 8 -26.32 3.12 22.08
C ILE A 8 -25.23 2.13 22.50
N VAL A 9 -25.63 1.02 23.10
CA VAL A 9 -24.77 -0.14 23.32
C VAL A 9 -24.76 -0.94 22.00
N VAL A 10 -23.74 -0.79 21.18
CA VAL A 10 -23.53 -1.65 20.01
C VAL A 10 -22.89 -2.94 20.50
N LEU A 11 -23.68 -3.96 20.77
CA LEU A 11 -23.22 -5.32 20.95
C LEU A 11 -22.85 -5.90 19.58
N LEU A 12 -21.59 -5.80 19.20
CA LEU A 12 -21.03 -6.52 18.06
C LEU A 12 -20.91 -8.00 18.44
N PHE A 13 -21.94 -8.80 18.13
CA PHE A 13 -21.82 -10.24 18.09
C PHE A 13 -20.99 -10.63 16.86
N ILE A 14 -19.68 -10.72 17.00
CA ILE A 14 -18.84 -11.40 16.00
C ILE A 14 -19.13 -12.89 16.16
N ARG A 15 -20.03 -13.42 15.33
CA ARG A 15 -20.08 -14.88 15.12
C ARG A 15 -18.81 -15.27 14.40
N THR A 16 -17.84 -15.81 15.13
CA THR A 16 -16.69 -16.46 14.55
C THR A 16 -17.15 -17.59 13.65
N PRO A 17 -16.71 -17.67 12.38
CA PRO A 17 -16.84 -18.90 11.62
C PRO A 17 -16.03 -19.98 12.34
N VAL A 18 -16.60 -21.17 12.46
CA VAL A 18 -15.94 -22.34 13.04
C VAL A 18 -14.68 -22.62 12.20
N VAL A 19 -13.54 -22.20 12.70
CA VAL A 19 -12.25 -22.71 12.24
C VAL A 19 -12.01 -24.02 12.98
N LEU A 20 -12.04 -25.10 12.24
CA LEU A 20 -11.71 -26.43 12.74
C LEU A 20 -10.32 -26.42 13.39
N GLY A 21 -10.31 -26.60 14.72
CA GLY A 21 -9.27 -27.29 15.45
C GLY A 21 -7.92 -26.63 15.58
N LEU A 22 -7.81 -25.59 16.43
CA LEU A 22 -6.71 -25.51 17.38
C LEU A 22 -7.33 -25.20 18.75
N ASP A 23 -7.36 -26.21 19.58
CA ASP A 23 -7.83 -26.13 20.97
C ASP A 23 -6.78 -25.33 21.77
N ILE A 24 -6.93 -24.01 21.78
CA ILE A 24 -6.12 -23.11 22.62
C ILE A 24 -6.76 -23.17 24.02
N LYS A 25 -6.42 -24.23 24.74
CA LYS A 25 -6.78 -24.35 26.16
C LYS A 25 -6.05 -23.26 26.94
N GLY A 26 -6.80 -22.29 27.45
CA GLY A 26 -6.37 -21.55 28.62
C GLY A 26 -6.24 -20.04 28.52
N GLU A 27 -6.65 -19.38 27.46
CA GLU A 27 -6.73 -17.90 27.48
C GLU A 27 -8.05 -17.44 28.11
N LYS A 28 -7.97 -16.74 29.24
CA LYS A 28 -9.10 -16.04 29.83
C LYS A 28 -9.55 -14.95 28.86
N GLU A 29 -10.81 -14.97 28.48
CA GLU A 29 -11.44 -13.86 27.78
C GLU A 29 -11.24 -12.56 28.60
N VAL A 30 -10.59 -11.59 28.02
CA VAL A 30 -10.43 -10.27 28.62
C VAL A 30 -11.56 -9.40 28.08
N PRO A 31 -12.51 -8.99 28.91
CA PRO A 31 -13.58 -8.11 28.46
C PRO A 31 -12.98 -6.75 28.07
N VAL A 32 -13.21 -6.32 26.81
CA VAL A 32 -12.83 -5.02 26.32
C VAL A 32 -14.06 -4.13 26.24
N THR A 33 -14.02 -2.98 26.94
CA THR A 33 -15.07 -1.95 26.83
C THR A 33 -14.60 -0.86 25.88
N VAL A 34 -15.34 -0.66 24.79
CA VAL A 34 -15.11 0.45 23.87
C VAL A 34 -16.12 1.54 24.16
N THR A 35 -15.65 2.72 24.56
CA THR A 35 -16.50 3.89 24.76
C THR A 35 -16.37 4.84 23.56
N VAL A 36 -17.47 5.09 22.87
CA VAL A 36 -17.53 6.07 21.78
C VAL A 36 -18.01 7.41 22.35
N LEU A 37 -17.18 8.43 22.28
CA LEU A 37 -17.53 9.78 22.70
C LEU A 37 -18.10 10.55 21.50
N SER A 38 -19.40 10.65 21.40
CA SER A 38 -20.11 11.29 20.29
C SER A 38 -20.01 12.84 20.28
N ASP A 39 -19.62 13.44 21.42
CA ASP A 39 -19.58 14.88 21.59
C ASP A 39 -18.25 15.51 21.17
N TYR A 40 -17.27 14.69 20.81
CA TYR A 40 -15.96 15.15 20.38
C TYR A 40 -15.98 15.42 18.86
N ARG A 41 -16.08 16.67 18.49
CA ARG A 41 -15.96 17.06 17.07
C ARG A 41 -14.49 17.29 16.74
N LEU A 42 -13.91 16.41 15.91
CA LEU A 42 -12.62 16.70 15.30
C LEU A 42 -12.80 17.85 14.29
N HIS A 43 -11.96 18.85 14.38
CA HIS A 43 -11.93 19.93 13.39
C HIS A 43 -11.34 19.50 12.04
N THR A 44 -10.73 18.32 12.01
CA THR A 44 -10.11 17.77 10.82
C THR A 44 -11.07 16.81 10.12
N ILE A 45 -11.33 17.09 8.85
CA ILE A 45 -12.12 16.18 7.99
C ILE A 45 -11.21 15.06 7.52
N ILE A 46 -11.58 13.82 7.81
CA ILE A 46 -10.93 12.64 7.24
C ILE A 46 -11.35 12.53 5.76
N PRO A 47 -10.42 12.54 4.80
CA PRO A 47 -10.75 12.38 3.38
C PRO A 47 -11.50 11.06 3.12
N SER A 48 -12.42 11.06 2.17
CA SER A 48 -13.22 9.87 1.83
C SER A 48 -12.38 8.70 1.28
N ASP A 49 -11.19 8.98 0.79
CA ASP A 49 -10.22 8.01 0.28
C ASP A 49 -9.04 7.77 1.26
N PHE A 50 -9.23 8.11 2.55
CA PHE A 50 -8.21 7.91 3.60
C PHE A 50 -7.88 6.43 3.78
N LEU A 51 -8.89 5.57 3.76
CA LEU A 51 -8.73 4.13 3.95
C LEU A 51 -7.95 3.49 2.80
N GLY A 52 -7.10 2.53 3.11
CA GLY A 52 -6.35 1.79 2.10
C GLY A 52 -5.85 0.44 2.56
N PHE A 53 -5.56 -0.40 1.58
CA PHE A 53 -4.83 -1.65 1.75
C PHE A 53 -3.67 -1.71 0.77
N SER A 54 -2.54 -2.26 1.23
CA SER A 54 -1.38 -2.52 0.38
C SER A 54 -1.17 -4.02 0.23
N TYR A 55 -0.99 -4.46 -1.01
CA TYR A 55 -0.75 -5.85 -1.36
C TYR A 55 0.50 -5.98 -2.23
N GLU A 56 1.17 -7.11 -2.08
CA GLU A 56 2.24 -7.53 -2.97
C GLU A 56 1.72 -7.71 -4.40
N MET A 57 2.48 -7.27 -5.40
CA MET A 57 2.13 -7.47 -6.81
C MET A 57 1.93 -8.96 -7.15
N SER A 58 2.62 -9.85 -6.45
CA SER A 58 2.49 -11.31 -6.60
C SER A 58 1.08 -11.84 -6.36
N GLN A 59 0.22 -11.12 -5.64
CA GLN A 59 -1.19 -11.50 -5.48
C GLN A 59 -1.96 -11.56 -6.81
N LEU A 60 -1.46 -10.91 -7.85
CA LEU A 60 -2.05 -10.99 -9.18
C LEU A 60 -1.55 -12.19 -9.99
N THR A 61 -0.35 -12.71 -9.66
CA THR A 61 0.35 -13.71 -10.49
C THR A 61 0.44 -15.09 -9.85
N ASP A 62 0.11 -15.23 -8.56
CA ASP A 62 0.29 -16.47 -7.77
C ASP A 62 -0.89 -17.45 -7.84
N ASN A 63 -1.93 -17.15 -8.64
CA ASN A 63 -3.18 -17.92 -8.75
C ASN A 63 -4.00 -18.00 -7.45
N SER A 64 -3.74 -17.15 -6.47
CA SER A 64 -4.48 -17.13 -5.20
C SER A 64 -5.96 -16.79 -5.38
N ARG A 65 -6.30 -16.11 -6.47
CA ARG A 65 -7.65 -15.56 -6.74
C ARG A 65 -8.15 -14.64 -5.61
N TYR A 66 -7.23 -14.09 -4.81
CA TYR A 66 -7.61 -13.21 -3.71
C TYR A 66 -8.21 -11.90 -4.23
N LEU A 67 -7.48 -11.18 -5.11
CA LEU A 67 -7.95 -9.96 -5.78
C LEU A 67 -8.63 -10.29 -7.12
N HIS A 68 -9.64 -11.14 -7.06
CA HIS A 68 -10.31 -11.70 -8.24
C HIS A 68 -11.81 -11.34 -8.25
N PRO A 69 -12.43 -11.08 -9.42
CA PRO A 69 -13.84 -10.71 -9.49
C PRO A 69 -14.82 -11.76 -8.95
N ASP A 70 -14.38 -13.02 -8.82
CA ASP A 70 -15.20 -14.09 -8.22
C ASP A 70 -15.12 -14.12 -6.69
N ASN A 71 -14.22 -13.35 -6.06
CA ASN A 71 -14.14 -13.23 -4.61
C ASN A 71 -15.20 -12.26 -4.08
N LEU A 72 -16.47 -12.67 -4.18
CA LEU A 72 -17.61 -11.86 -3.81
C LEU A 72 -17.61 -11.46 -2.33
N VAL A 73 -17.02 -12.29 -1.47
CA VAL A 73 -16.90 -12.01 -0.03
C VAL A 73 -15.99 -10.81 0.19
N LEU A 74 -14.78 -10.80 -0.37
CA LEU A 74 -13.86 -9.68 -0.24
C LEU A 74 -14.44 -8.41 -0.87
N ILE A 75 -15.04 -8.53 -2.06
CA ILE A 75 -15.71 -7.40 -2.73
C ILE A 75 -16.77 -6.79 -1.82
N GLN A 76 -17.63 -7.61 -1.20
CA GLN A 76 -18.65 -7.10 -0.30
C GLN A 76 -18.06 -6.47 0.96
N MET A 77 -17.01 -7.05 1.53
CA MET A 77 -16.29 -6.47 2.67
C MET A 77 -15.73 -5.10 2.34
N MET A 78 -15.10 -4.95 1.18
CA MET A 78 -14.55 -3.66 0.71
C MET A 78 -15.65 -2.62 0.47
N LYS A 79 -16.78 -3.02 -0.13
CA LYS A 79 -17.95 -2.13 -0.28
C LYS A 79 -18.50 -1.65 1.07
N ASN A 80 -18.53 -2.52 2.08
CA ASN A 80 -18.98 -2.16 3.42
C ASN A 80 -18.05 -1.14 4.11
N LEU A 81 -16.78 -1.10 3.75
CA LEU A 81 -15.82 -0.10 4.23
C LEU A 81 -15.98 1.26 3.54
N GLY A 82 -16.71 1.33 2.43
CA GLY A 82 -16.86 2.54 1.63
C GLY A 82 -15.72 2.76 0.63
N ASN A 83 -15.36 4.01 0.40
CA ASN A 83 -14.29 4.36 -0.54
C ASN A 83 -12.91 4.08 0.04
N GLY A 84 -11.98 3.69 -0.81
CA GLY A 84 -10.60 3.45 -0.40
C GLY A 84 -9.63 3.37 -1.58
N VAL A 85 -8.36 3.16 -1.24
CA VAL A 85 -7.27 3.03 -2.21
C VAL A 85 -6.54 1.71 -1.98
N LEU A 86 -6.50 0.88 -3.01
CA LEU A 86 -5.63 -0.29 -3.06
C LEU A 86 -4.26 0.12 -3.58
N ARG A 87 -3.22 -0.33 -2.93
CA ARG A 87 -1.87 -0.28 -3.50
C ARG A 87 -1.43 -1.68 -3.89
N LEU A 88 -1.05 -1.87 -5.14
CA LEU A 88 -0.31 -3.02 -5.64
C LEU A 88 1.15 -2.63 -5.72
N GLY A 89 2.02 -3.32 -5.00
CA GLY A 89 3.43 -2.97 -4.90
C GLY A 89 4.21 -4.02 -4.12
N GLY A 90 4.89 -3.61 -3.05
CA GLY A 90 5.70 -4.47 -2.22
C GLY A 90 6.98 -4.95 -2.90
N ASN A 91 7.73 -5.80 -2.23
CA ASN A 91 9.01 -6.31 -2.74
C ASN A 91 8.86 -7.15 -4.02
N SER A 92 7.68 -7.68 -4.29
CA SER A 92 7.44 -8.45 -5.50
C SER A 92 7.26 -7.57 -6.73
N SER A 93 6.88 -6.29 -6.60
CA SER A 93 6.76 -5.41 -7.77
C SER A 93 8.08 -5.25 -8.52
N ASP A 94 9.20 -5.21 -7.81
CA ASP A 94 10.54 -5.08 -8.40
C ASP A 94 11.14 -6.41 -8.93
N LYS A 95 10.37 -7.50 -8.86
CA LYS A 95 10.78 -8.84 -9.30
C LYS A 95 9.87 -9.44 -10.37
N ILE A 96 8.66 -8.93 -10.49
CA ILE A 96 7.66 -9.40 -11.44
C ILE A 96 7.79 -8.60 -12.72
N SER A 97 8.00 -9.31 -13.83
CA SER A 97 8.28 -8.71 -15.13
C SER A 97 7.01 -8.60 -15.97
N TRP A 98 6.73 -7.42 -16.51
CA TRP A 98 5.65 -7.21 -17.47
C TRP A 98 5.94 -7.93 -18.80
N THR A 99 4.96 -8.65 -19.33
CA THR A 99 5.10 -9.41 -20.59
C THR A 99 4.42 -8.77 -21.78
N GLY A 100 3.43 -7.90 -21.54
CA GLY A 100 2.60 -7.34 -22.62
C GLY A 100 1.68 -8.36 -23.31
N MET A 101 1.68 -9.63 -22.88
CA MET A 101 0.96 -10.73 -23.51
C MET A 101 -0.08 -11.36 -22.57
N PRO A 102 -1.11 -12.04 -23.12
CA PRO A 102 -2.00 -12.85 -22.31
C PRO A 102 -1.26 -13.99 -21.58
N ARG A 103 -1.83 -14.44 -20.44
CA ARG A 103 -1.28 -15.59 -19.70
C ARG A 103 -1.47 -16.87 -20.46
N ILE A 104 -0.41 -17.66 -20.50
CA ILE A 104 -0.39 -19.02 -21.04
C ILE A 104 0.21 -19.98 -19.99
N ASP A 105 -0.14 -21.27 -20.06
CA ASP A 105 0.06 -22.27 -19.00
C ASP A 105 1.48 -22.42 -18.47
N TYR A 106 2.50 -22.18 -19.31
CA TYR A 106 3.90 -22.33 -18.88
C TYR A 106 4.54 -21.02 -18.39
N MET A 107 3.78 -19.92 -18.29
CA MET A 107 4.33 -18.66 -17.76
C MET A 107 4.61 -18.75 -16.28
N ARG A 108 5.76 -18.19 -15.89
CA ARG A 108 6.22 -18.15 -14.51
C ARG A 108 5.36 -17.21 -13.66
N LYS A 109 5.34 -17.46 -12.35
CA LYS A 109 4.65 -16.59 -11.37
C LYS A 109 5.28 -15.21 -11.23
N ASP A 110 6.52 -15.02 -11.68
CA ASP A 110 7.20 -13.73 -11.76
C ASP A 110 6.91 -12.96 -13.06
N SER A 111 5.87 -13.36 -13.79
CA SER A 111 5.42 -12.74 -15.03
C SER A 111 4.05 -12.10 -14.84
N LEU A 112 3.96 -10.79 -15.00
CA LEU A 112 2.71 -10.03 -15.05
C LEU A 112 2.21 -9.97 -16.50
N THR A 113 0.96 -10.33 -16.71
CA THR A 113 0.35 -10.46 -18.04
C THR A 113 -0.84 -9.53 -18.21
N THR A 114 -1.26 -9.34 -19.46
CA THR A 114 -2.49 -8.58 -19.76
C THR A 114 -3.71 -9.24 -19.12
N THR A 115 -3.74 -10.57 -19.02
CA THR A 115 -4.83 -11.32 -18.37
C THR A 115 -4.93 -10.99 -16.88
N ASP A 116 -3.80 -10.85 -16.18
CA ASP A 116 -3.79 -10.51 -14.74
C ASP A 116 -4.34 -9.11 -14.51
N VAL A 117 -3.88 -8.13 -15.32
CA VAL A 117 -4.38 -6.75 -15.25
C VAL A 117 -5.86 -6.68 -15.58
N ASP A 118 -6.32 -7.41 -16.61
CA ASP A 118 -7.74 -7.44 -17.01
C ASP A 118 -8.62 -8.05 -15.92
N THR A 119 -8.15 -9.11 -15.28
CA THR A 119 -8.86 -9.76 -14.18
C THR A 119 -8.94 -8.84 -12.97
N PHE A 120 -7.83 -8.21 -12.61
CA PHE A 120 -7.79 -7.26 -11.51
C PHE A 120 -8.64 -6.01 -11.79
N SER A 121 -8.66 -5.50 -13.02
CA SER A 121 -9.50 -4.34 -13.35
C SER A 121 -11.00 -4.61 -13.11
N LYS A 122 -11.47 -5.83 -13.42
CA LYS A 122 -12.86 -6.25 -13.12
C LYS A 122 -13.14 -6.29 -11.62
N PHE A 123 -12.17 -6.75 -10.81
CA PHE A 123 -12.28 -6.72 -9.36
C PHE A 123 -12.39 -5.28 -8.84
N VAL A 124 -11.56 -4.38 -9.36
CA VAL A 124 -11.57 -2.94 -9.02
C VAL A 124 -12.91 -2.30 -9.38
N ASP A 125 -13.43 -2.56 -10.58
CA ASP A 125 -14.74 -2.07 -11.03
C ASP A 125 -15.87 -2.51 -10.05
N LEU A 126 -15.80 -3.75 -9.57
CA LEU A 126 -16.80 -4.29 -8.63
C LEU A 126 -16.68 -3.69 -7.23
N THR A 127 -15.51 -3.33 -6.77
CA THR A 127 -15.30 -2.72 -5.44
C THR A 127 -15.56 -1.22 -5.44
N GLY A 128 -15.31 -0.53 -6.55
CA GLY A 128 -15.33 0.92 -6.68
C GLY A 128 -14.12 1.62 -6.04
N TRP A 129 -13.08 0.86 -5.65
CA TRP A 129 -11.87 1.41 -5.03
C TRP A 129 -10.91 1.95 -6.09
N LYS A 130 -10.07 2.90 -5.68
CA LYS A 130 -8.97 3.41 -6.50
C LYS A 130 -7.71 2.59 -6.32
N VAL A 131 -6.73 2.77 -7.22
CA VAL A 131 -5.50 1.96 -7.26
C VAL A 131 -4.26 2.82 -7.38
N ILE A 132 -3.29 2.61 -6.49
CA ILE A 132 -1.89 2.98 -6.72
C ILE A 132 -1.20 1.73 -7.28
N TRP A 133 -0.60 1.86 -8.46
CA TRP A 133 0.03 0.75 -9.17
C TRP A 133 1.54 0.88 -9.17
N GLY A 134 2.23 -0.12 -8.58
CA GLY A 134 3.68 -0.19 -8.55
C GLY A 134 4.27 -0.73 -9.86
N LEU A 135 5.29 -0.06 -10.37
CA LEU A 135 6.04 -0.43 -11.56
C LEU A 135 7.42 -0.97 -11.17
N ASN A 136 7.91 -1.95 -11.91
CA ASN A 136 9.16 -2.66 -11.63
C ASN A 136 10.39 -1.80 -11.93
N LEU A 137 11.00 -1.21 -10.89
CA LEU A 137 12.29 -0.55 -11.00
C LEU A 137 13.47 -1.53 -10.84
N GLY A 138 13.23 -2.70 -10.24
CA GLY A 138 14.27 -3.73 -10.04
C GLY A 138 14.90 -4.20 -11.34
N GLU A 139 14.08 -4.39 -12.39
CA GLU A 139 14.54 -4.73 -13.75
C GLU A 139 15.20 -3.56 -14.47
N ASN A 140 14.93 -2.33 -14.05
CA ASN A 140 15.43 -1.08 -14.62
C ASN A 140 15.24 -0.96 -16.14
N ASN A 141 14.02 -1.28 -16.60
CA ASN A 141 13.64 -1.19 -18.01
C ASN A 141 12.54 -0.14 -18.22
N PRO A 142 12.90 1.12 -18.57
CA PRO A 142 11.92 2.21 -18.72
C PRO A 142 10.89 1.97 -19.82
N GLU A 143 11.27 1.33 -20.92
CA GLU A 143 10.36 1.04 -22.03
C GLU A 143 9.28 0.04 -21.61
N LYS A 144 9.68 -1.03 -20.90
CA LYS A 144 8.76 -2.03 -20.39
C LYS A 144 7.79 -1.44 -19.37
N ASN A 145 8.27 -0.60 -18.44
CA ASN A 145 7.42 0.10 -17.49
C ASN A 145 6.47 1.09 -18.16
N SER A 146 6.91 1.76 -19.22
CA SER A 146 6.04 2.64 -20.00
C SER A 146 4.94 1.87 -20.71
N ASP A 147 5.25 0.67 -21.26
CA ASP A 147 4.26 -0.19 -21.89
C ASP A 147 3.23 -0.72 -20.89
N GLU A 148 3.70 -1.21 -19.73
CA GLU A 148 2.83 -1.62 -18.61
C GLU A 148 1.93 -0.47 -18.16
N ALA A 149 2.49 0.72 -17.94
CA ALA A 149 1.77 1.90 -17.50
C ALA A 149 0.62 2.27 -18.46
N VAL A 150 0.86 2.22 -19.77
CA VAL A 150 -0.16 2.49 -20.79
C VAL A 150 -1.28 1.44 -20.72
N TYR A 151 -0.93 0.17 -20.58
CA TYR A 151 -1.93 -0.90 -20.49
C TYR A 151 -2.77 -0.75 -19.21
N VAL A 152 -2.14 -0.56 -18.08
CA VAL A 152 -2.80 -0.36 -16.79
C VAL A 152 -3.72 0.87 -16.79
N ALA A 153 -3.23 2.01 -17.30
CA ALA A 153 -4.03 3.23 -17.39
C ALA A 153 -5.28 3.03 -18.27
N LYS A 154 -5.15 2.31 -19.38
CA LYS A 154 -6.27 1.97 -20.26
C LYS A 154 -7.31 1.09 -19.56
N ARG A 155 -6.89 0.16 -18.70
CA ARG A 155 -7.78 -0.79 -18.02
C ARG A 155 -8.44 -0.22 -16.78
N LEU A 156 -7.67 0.43 -15.92
CA LEU A 156 -8.17 1.00 -14.66
C LEU A 156 -8.88 2.35 -14.85
N LYS A 157 -8.55 3.10 -15.90
CA LYS A 157 -9.20 4.40 -16.19
C LYS A 157 -9.22 5.32 -14.97
N ASN A 158 -10.39 5.81 -14.58
CA ASN A 158 -10.60 6.70 -13.44
C ASN A 158 -10.33 6.03 -12.08
N ALA A 159 -10.21 4.71 -12.03
CA ALA A 159 -9.82 4.00 -10.82
C ALA A 159 -8.30 4.07 -10.57
N LEU A 160 -7.48 4.34 -11.60
CA LEU A 160 -6.04 4.54 -11.40
C LEU A 160 -5.80 5.87 -10.67
N TYR A 161 -5.38 5.76 -9.41
CA TYR A 161 -5.08 6.92 -8.56
C TYR A 161 -3.71 7.50 -8.86
N ALA A 162 -2.70 6.63 -8.97
CA ALA A 162 -1.34 6.99 -9.33
C ALA A 162 -0.54 5.76 -9.79
N LEU A 163 0.51 6.00 -10.57
CA LEU A 163 1.60 5.05 -10.78
C LEU A 163 2.73 5.33 -9.78
N GLN A 164 3.38 4.29 -9.27
CA GLN A 164 4.51 4.38 -8.36
C GLN A 164 5.70 3.60 -8.92
N ILE A 165 6.87 4.23 -9.04
CA ILE A 165 8.06 3.65 -9.68
C ILE A 165 8.98 3.10 -8.59
N GLY A 166 9.07 1.77 -8.49
CA GLY A 166 9.89 1.06 -7.50
C GLY A 166 9.26 0.93 -6.12
N ASN A 167 9.88 0.09 -5.29
CA ASN A 167 9.49 -0.19 -3.91
C ASN A 167 10.71 -0.19 -2.99
N GLU A 168 10.73 0.66 -1.97
CA GLU A 168 11.82 0.76 -0.98
C GLU A 168 13.23 0.90 -1.60
N PRO A 169 13.44 1.88 -2.49
CA PRO A 169 14.73 2.02 -3.18
C PRO A 169 15.90 2.33 -2.23
N ASP A 170 15.62 2.87 -1.04
CA ASP A 170 16.58 3.06 0.05
C ASP A 170 17.12 1.73 0.62
N LEU A 171 16.51 0.59 0.25
CA LEU A 171 16.95 -0.76 0.62
C LEU A 171 17.52 -1.57 -0.56
N TYR A 172 17.58 -1.03 -1.77
CA TYR A 172 18.05 -1.76 -2.96
C TYR A 172 19.48 -2.26 -2.85
N TYR A 173 20.34 -1.56 -2.12
CA TYR A 173 21.73 -1.98 -1.87
C TYR A 173 21.82 -3.35 -1.17
N LYS A 174 20.72 -3.85 -0.59
CA LYS A 174 20.71 -5.16 0.08
C LYS A 174 20.49 -6.33 -0.88
N HIS A 175 19.89 -6.11 -2.07
CA HIS A 175 19.48 -7.23 -2.91
C HIS A 175 19.25 -6.93 -4.41
N LEU A 176 19.09 -5.67 -4.83
CA LEU A 176 18.78 -5.32 -6.22
C LEU A 176 19.87 -4.50 -6.90
N ARG A 177 20.71 -3.83 -6.11
CA ARG A 177 21.75 -2.92 -6.58
C ARG A 177 23.06 -3.16 -5.82
N PRO A 178 24.20 -2.65 -6.32
CA PRO A 178 25.46 -2.69 -5.58
C PRO A 178 25.37 -2.03 -4.21
N VAL A 179 26.27 -2.42 -3.29
CA VAL A 179 26.29 -1.94 -1.90
C VAL A 179 26.44 -0.41 -1.75
N ASN A 180 27.04 0.24 -2.74
CA ASN A 180 27.23 1.71 -2.78
C ASN A 180 26.07 2.45 -3.48
N TYR A 181 24.97 1.77 -3.80
CA TYR A 181 23.80 2.41 -4.40
C TYR A 181 23.25 3.51 -3.48
N ALA A 182 23.11 4.69 -4.03
CA ALA A 182 22.74 5.89 -3.30
C ALA A 182 21.49 6.55 -3.90
N ILE A 183 20.96 7.53 -3.19
CA ILE A 183 19.78 8.27 -3.64
C ILE A 183 19.97 8.91 -5.01
N SER A 184 21.17 9.42 -5.31
CA SER A 184 21.47 10.01 -6.62
C SER A 184 21.38 9.00 -7.77
N ASP A 185 21.62 7.72 -7.50
CA ASP A 185 21.49 6.66 -8.51
C ASP A 185 20.01 6.33 -8.72
N TYR A 186 19.25 6.20 -7.63
CA TYR A 186 17.80 6.06 -7.69
C TYR A 186 17.13 7.21 -8.45
N GLU A 187 17.49 8.44 -8.14
CA GLU A 187 16.89 9.62 -8.78
C GLU A 187 17.13 9.63 -10.30
N LYS A 188 18.29 9.20 -10.77
CA LYS A 188 18.57 9.05 -12.21
C LYS A 188 17.72 7.96 -12.85
N GLU A 189 17.68 6.76 -12.22
CA GLU A 189 16.86 5.64 -12.71
C GLU A 189 15.37 6.03 -12.72
N TRP A 190 14.86 6.58 -11.62
CA TRP A 190 13.49 7.04 -11.51
C TRP A 190 13.12 8.04 -12.59
N PHE A 191 13.99 9.01 -12.87
CA PHE A 191 13.75 10.05 -13.87
C PHE A 191 13.69 9.50 -15.30
N LEU A 192 14.48 8.48 -15.61
CA LEU A 192 14.40 7.79 -16.92
C LEU A 192 13.03 7.12 -17.08
N HIS A 193 12.58 6.38 -16.06
CA HIS A 193 11.26 5.74 -16.08
C HIS A 193 10.13 6.78 -16.15
N TYR A 194 10.20 7.82 -15.32
CA TYR A 194 9.25 8.94 -15.35
C TYR A 194 9.13 9.54 -16.76
N THR A 195 10.25 9.84 -17.39
CA THR A 195 10.28 10.46 -18.72
C THR A 195 9.59 9.57 -19.75
N LYS A 196 9.94 8.28 -19.77
CA LYS A 196 9.34 7.32 -20.71
C LYS A 196 7.83 7.13 -20.53
N ILE A 197 7.38 7.12 -19.29
CA ILE A 197 5.95 7.07 -18.97
C ILE A 197 5.25 8.34 -19.45
N LYS A 198 5.83 9.52 -19.16
CA LYS A 198 5.23 10.82 -19.51
C LYS A 198 5.24 11.11 -21.00
N GLU A 199 6.14 10.55 -21.78
CA GLU A 199 6.10 10.59 -23.27
C GLU A 199 4.81 10.01 -23.82
N ARG A 200 4.25 8.95 -23.19
CA ARG A 200 3.05 8.25 -23.65
C ARG A 200 1.78 8.62 -22.86
N LEU A 201 1.93 9.03 -21.61
CA LEU A 201 0.87 9.38 -20.69
C LEU A 201 1.17 10.73 -20.00
N PRO A 202 1.08 11.86 -20.73
CA PRO A 202 1.51 13.16 -20.20
C PRO A 202 0.78 13.58 -18.93
N ASP A 203 -0.50 13.25 -18.78
CA ASP A 203 -1.35 13.69 -17.67
C ASP A 203 -1.42 12.68 -16.51
N ILE A 204 -0.73 11.53 -16.62
CA ILE A 204 -0.82 10.50 -15.58
C ILE A 204 -0.23 10.98 -14.25
N THR A 205 -0.93 10.67 -13.17
CA THR A 205 -0.47 10.94 -11.81
C THR A 205 0.66 9.98 -11.42
N ILE A 206 1.77 10.52 -10.91
CA ILE A 206 2.88 9.74 -10.37
C ILE A 206 2.98 9.98 -8.87
N ALA A 207 3.20 8.92 -8.12
CA ALA A 207 3.47 8.90 -6.68
C ALA A 207 4.90 8.41 -6.41
N GLY A 208 5.48 8.84 -5.32
CA GLY A 208 6.80 8.37 -4.88
C GLY A 208 7.33 9.15 -3.68
N PRO A 209 8.54 8.83 -3.19
CA PRO A 209 9.49 7.83 -3.70
C PRO A 209 9.28 6.40 -3.17
N ALA A 210 8.26 6.12 -2.32
CA ALA A 210 7.98 4.80 -1.73
C ALA A 210 9.13 4.23 -0.88
N VAL A 211 9.77 5.07 -0.10
CA VAL A 211 10.93 4.73 0.76
C VAL A 211 10.47 3.95 1.98
N ALA A 212 11.32 3.03 2.46
CA ALA A 212 11.07 2.25 3.67
C ALA A 212 11.09 3.08 4.96
N GLY A 213 11.74 4.26 4.95
CA GLY A 213 11.73 5.16 6.12
C GLY A 213 12.91 6.12 6.24
N ASP A 214 13.87 6.11 5.35
CA ASP A 214 14.99 7.06 5.41
C ASP A 214 14.55 8.47 5.00
N ILE A 215 14.41 9.38 5.98
CA ILE A 215 13.97 10.77 5.79
C ILE A 215 14.84 11.53 4.78
N ARG A 216 16.14 11.24 4.70
CA ARG A 216 17.06 11.91 3.77
C ARG A 216 16.68 11.64 2.31
N TRP A 217 16.11 10.46 2.04
CA TRP A 217 15.65 10.09 0.70
C TRP A 217 14.39 10.87 0.32
N PHE A 218 13.47 11.10 1.25
CA PHE A 218 12.32 11.98 1.00
C PHE A 218 12.76 13.40 0.71
N GLU A 219 13.65 13.96 1.53
CA GLU A 219 14.08 15.34 1.39
C GLU A 219 14.79 15.58 0.06
N SER A 220 15.76 14.73 -0.32
CA SER A 220 16.48 14.82 -1.58
C SER A 220 15.53 14.68 -2.78
N PHE A 221 14.70 13.64 -2.77
CA PHE A 221 13.76 13.39 -3.84
C PHE A 221 12.76 14.54 -4.03
N LEU A 222 12.21 15.08 -2.96
CA LEU A 222 11.29 16.21 -3.05
C LEU A 222 11.97 17.50 -3.53
N ASN A 223 13.20 17.74 -3.11
CA ASN A 223 13.97 18.90 -3.63
C ASN A 223 14.16 18.81 -5.15
N SER A 224 14.33 17.59 -5.68
CA SER A 224 14.56 17.36 -7.12
C SER A 224 13.27 17.22 -7.92
N TYR A 225 12.23 16.57 -7.36
CA TYR A 225 11.10 16.05 -8.13
C TYR A 225 9.71 16.34 -7.57
N SER A 226 9.55 17.20 -6.54
CA SER A 226 8.22 17.51 -5.98
C SER A 226 7.23 18.03 -7.03
N SER A 227 7.68 18.78 -8.03
CA SER A 227 6.83 19.27 -9.13
C SER A 227 6.41 18.19 -10.13
N ARG A 228 6.96 16.99 -10.04
CA ARG A 228 6.73 15.86 -10.98
C ARG A 228 5.86 14.76 -10.39
N ILE A 229 5.61 14.80 -9.10
CA ILE A 229 4.73 13.85 -8.41
C ILE A 229 3.52 14.59 -7.83
N SER A 230 2.41 13.92 -7.69
CA SER A 230 1.19 14.48 -7.09
C SER A 230 0.99 14.00 -5.66
N LEU A 231 1.72 12.98 -5.25
CA LEU A 231 1.57 12.32 -3.97
C LEU A 231 2.92 11.79 -3.47
N MET A 232 3.33 12.22 -2.29
CA MET A 232 4.46 11.61 -1.61
C MET A 232 4.02 10.30 -0.94
N THR A 233 4.79 9.24 -1.13
CA THR A 233 4.51 7.92 -0.54
C THR A 233 5.71 7.38 0.22
N GLY A 234 5.45 6.65 1.31
CA GLY A 234 6.46 5.96 2.09
C GLY A 234 5.84 4.88 2.96
N HIS A 235 6.68 4.15 3.68
CA HIS A 235 6.30 3.00 4.46
C HIS A 235 6.63 3.18 5.94
N HIS A 236 5.93 2.43 6.79
CA HIS A 236 6.24 2.36 8.21
C HIS A 236 5.82 1.02 8.81
N TYR A 237 6.72 0.42 9.56
CA TYR A 237 6.48 -0.76 10.39
C TYR A 237 6.98 -0.49 11.79
N ASN A 238 6.11 -0.68 12.79
CA ASN A 238 6.46 -0.46 14.18
C ASN A 238 7.64 -1.35 14.59
N SER A 239 7.61 -2.63 14.21
CA SER A 239 8.60 -3.60 14.67
C SER A 239 8.96 -4.64 13.61
N PRO A 240 10.22 -5.14 13.59
CA PRO A 240 10.60 -6.26 12.74
C PRO A 240 10.07 -7.59 13.30
N GLY A 241 9.40 -8.40 12.47
CA GLY A 241 8.79 -9.67 12.87
C GLY A 241 9.77 -10.71 13.42
N LYS A 242 11.04 -10.64 13.01
CA LYS A 242 12.11 -11.50 13.52
C LYS A 242 12.60 -11.13 14.93
N ASN A 243 12.23 -9.98 15.45
CA ASN A 243 12.64 -9.57 16.80
C ASN A 243 11.91 -10.41 17.85
N ALA A 244 12.68 -11.15 18.67
CA ALA A 244 12.15 -12.05 19.69
C ALA A 244 11.32 -11.33 20.77
N THR A 245 11.62 -10.06 21.05
CA THR A 245 10.94 -9.26 22.09
C THR A 245 9.57 -8.75 21.66
N VAL A 246 9.25 -8.75 20.37
CA VAL A 246 7.94 -8.30 19.86
C VAL A 246 6.86 -9.28 20.29
N ASN A 247 5.82 -8.77 20.93
CA ASN A 247 4.65 -9.51 21.37
C ASN A 247 3.44 -8.56 21.39
N TRP A 248 2.25 -9.08 21.68
CA TRP A 248 1.02 -8.28 21.68
C TRP A 248 1.06 -7.06 22.61
N LYS A 249 1.81 -7.11 23.72
CA LYS A 249 1.95 -5.95 24.63
C LYS A 249 2.77 -4.84 23.96
N THR A 250 3.87 -5.19 23.30
CA THR A 250 4.74 -4.20 22.66
C THR A 250 4.07 -3.49 21.50
N ILE A 251 3.13 -4.14 20.80
CA ILE A 251 2.38 -3.48 19.71
C ILE A 251 1.24 -2.59 20.18
N LEU A 252 0.81 -2.72 21.45
CA LEU A 252 -0.18 -1.83 22.07
C LEU A 252 0.45 -0.57 22.67
N GLU A 253 1.77 -0.53 22.83
CA GLU A 253 2.47 0.67 23.27
C GLU A 253 2.44 1.76 22.18
N PRO A 254 2.39 3.04 22.56
CA PRO A 254 2.45 4.15 21.61
C PRO A 254 3.71 4.09 20.76
N ASP A 255 3.54 4.17 19.43
CA ASP A 255 4.66 4.28 18.50
C ASP A 255 5.17 5.73 18.43
N ASN A 256 6.07 6.08 19.34
CA ASN A 256 6.68 7.41 19.37
C ASN A 256 7.54 7.69 18.13
N HIS A 257 8.09 6.64 17.50
CA HIS A 257 8.85 6.77 16.26
C HIS A 257 7.94 7.21 15.11
N LEU A 258 6.76 6.62 14.98
CA LEU A 258 5.77 7.01 13.98
C LEU A 258 5.36 8.48 14.14
N SER A 259 5.13 8.93 15.37
CA SER A 259 4.73 10.32 15.64
C SER A 259 5.78 11.32 15.16
N GLY A 260 7.05 11.09 15.48
CA GLY A 260 8.16 11.91 15.01
C GLY A 260 8.34 11.87 13.49
N TYR A 261 8.23 10.67 12.92
CA TYR A 261 8.30 10.44 11.48
C TYR A 261 7.23 11.25 10.73
N LEU A 262 5.97 11.17 11.16
CA LEU A 262 4.86 11.90 10.56
C LEU A 262 5.00 13.42 10.68
N GLN A 263 5.57 13.94 11.78
CA GLN A 263 5.84 15.38 11.92
C GLN A 263 6.82 15.87 10.85
N VAL A 264 7.92 15.14 10.62
CA VAL A 264 8.91 15.49 9.59
C VAL A 264 8.29 15.39 8.19
N LEU A 265 7.54 14.33 7.90
CA LEU A 265 6.88 14.17 6.60
C LEU A 265 5.84 15.27 6.35
N ASN A 266 5.08 15.66 7.36
CA ASN A 266 4.13 16.77 7.24
C ASN A 266 4.85 18.09 6.96
N PHE A 267 5.96 18.36 7.62
CA PHE A 267 6.79 19.53 7.33
C PHE A 267 7.28 19.54 5.87
N LEU A 268 7.79 18.42 5.38
CA LEU A 268 8.23 18.28 3.99
C LEU A 268 7.08 18.48 3.01
N CYS A 269 5.92 17.92 3.29
CA CYS A 269 4.72 18.10 2.47
C CYS A 269 4.29 19.56 2.39
N GLN A 270 4.26 20.25 3.51
CA GLN A 270 3.92 21.68 3.54
C GLN A 270 4.95 22.53 2.78
N LYS A 271 6.25 22.25 2.96
CA LYS A 271 7.34 22.95 2.27
C LYS A 271 7.21 22.84 0.75
N HIS A 272 6.78 21.68 0.23
CA HIS A 272 6.70 21.39 -1.20
C HIS A 272 5.29 21.47 -1.79
N GLY A 273 4.28 21.79 -0.99
CA GLY A 273 2.88 21.89 -1.46
C GLY A 273 2.30 20.56 -1.94
N ILE A 274 2.72 19.44 -1.35
CA ILE A 274 2.33 18.08 -1.75
C ILE A 274 1.65 17.36 -0.58
N THR A 275 0.85 16.35 -0.87
CA THR A 275 0.23 15.48 0.15
C THR A 275 1.04 14.21 0.37
N TYR A 276 0.86 13.58 1.53
CA TYR A 276 1.49 12.32 1.89
C TYR A 276 0.46 11.20 2.07
N ARG A 277 0.81 10.00 1.63
CA ARG A 277 0.09 8.78 1.96
C ARG A 277 1.08 7.73 2.48
N MET A 278 0.79 7.18 3.66
CA MET A 278 1.41 5.95 4.11
C MET A 278 0.95 4.83 3.17
N ALA A 279 1.81 4.45 2.23
CA ALA A 279 1.47 3.53 1.15
C ALA A 279 1.59 2.07 1.58
N GLU A 280 2.38 1.81 2.63
CA GLU A 280 2.54 0.49 3.23
C GLU A 280 2.82 0.64 4.72
N CYS A 281 2.03 -0.03 5.55
CA CYS A 281 2.28 -0.07 6.98
C CYS A 281 1.67 -1.33 7.63
N ASN A 282 2.31 -1.75 8.72
CA ASN A 282 1.74 -2.75 9.62
C ASN A 282 2.42 -2.64 10.99
N THR A 283 1.85 -3.29 12.00
CA THR A 283 2.46 -3.41 13.33
C THR A 283 3.78 -4.18 13.27
N VAL A 284 3.83 -5.24 12.45
CA VAL A 284 5.01 -6.14 12.37
C VAL A 284 5.36 -6.38 10.91
N SER A 285 6.64 -6.16 10.54
CA SER A 285 7.15 -6.42 9.20
C SER A 285 7.47 -7.90 8.96
N GLN A 286 7.89 -8.24 7.73
CA GLN A 286 8.40 -9.56 7.34
C GLN A 286 7.38 -10.70 7.53
N GLY A 287 6.12 -10.46 7.15
CA GLY A 287 5.06 -11.48 7.17
C GLY A 287 4.37 -11.65 8.52
N GLY A 288 4.63 -10.76 9.46
CA GLY A 288 3.99 -10.80 10.77
C GLY A 288 4.70 -11.71 11.77
N LYS A 289 4.05 -11.94 12.90
CA LYS A 289 4.55 -12.83 13.96
C LYS A 289 3.37 -13.58 14.58
N ILE A 290 3.51 -14.88 14.76
CA ILE A 290 2.47 -15.71 15.38
C ILE A 290 2.21 -15.23 16.81
N GLY A 291 0.94 -15.02 17.17
CA GLY A 291 0.52 -14.58 18.49
C GLY A 291 0.71 -13.07 18.76
N VAL A 292 0.90 -12.28 17.72
CA VAL A 292 1.05 -10.82 17.82
C VAL A 292 0.02 -10.13 16.94
#